data_d823321a445dee29bbf220f7090eb181
#
_entry.id   d823321a445dee29bbf220f7090eb181
#
_cell.length_a   1.000
_cell.length_b   1.000
_cell.length_c   1.000
_cell.angle_alpha   90.00
_cell.angle_beta   90.00
_cell.angle_gamma   90.00
#
_symmetry.space_group_name_H-M   'P 1'
#
loop_
_entity.id
_entity.type
_entity.pdbx_description
1 polymer ?
#
loop_
_entity_poly.entity_id
_entity_poly.type
_entity_poly.pdbx_seq_one_letter_code
_entity_poly.pdbx_strand_id
1 'polypeptide(L)'
;MKKNNSFYKWTLLGALWLTYLFLQGTRQIFGATVTQIKADFAGIGVSDTQIGAISTVFGVVMGICLPFSGIAADFLRRKWIVITGVVLFSFGTFLSSFASGVGLFILSYGIITSSGQAFVGASASSLISQYHVETRATAFSIYQSALYLGIISFSAVSGYLGGMKDMGSGAWRLPFRVFGLAGLAIAVFLVFVLNDRHPSGAPRGPAKKRSFKEAATILFRRPSALLTALSLLMFIAVDGSYRNWMPNLLGEKFAGEIDPKWVPLNALLWHFMGAFVGVAVGSRVSDRFAKFRPSVRLETMLAGMFFAVPFIILMAFASNFTVCCVAMALFGVFRGVYDSNLFAALFEVIPQRYHAAGAAIAFSVSFLLGSFSSMITGWMKDNMAVQFSIAAFAGFYVVGALLLIAARVFFFKRDYERMKE
;
A
#
# COMPACT_ATOMS: atom_id res chain seq x y z
N MET A 1 25.48 27.85 -13.83
CA MET A 1 25.25 26.60 -13.09
C MET A 1 23.87 26.47 -12.45
N LYS A 2 23.14 27.55 -12.07
CA LYS A 2 21.79 27.45 -11.42
C LYS A 2 20.65 26.91 -12.32
N LYS A 3 20.66 27.19 -13.63
CA LYS A 3 19.61 26.75 -14.58
C LYS A 3 19.58 25.21 -14.79
N ASN A 4 20.74 24.55 -14.82
CA ASN A 4 20.83 23.10 -14.99
C ASN A 4 20.30 22.33 -13.77
N ASN A 5 20.33 22.93 -12.57
CA ASN A 5 19.85 22.29 -11.34
C ASN A 5 18.32 22.31 -11.24
N SER A 6 17.65 23.30 -11.85
CA SER A 6 16.19 23.40 -11.85
C SER A 6 15.55 22.34 -12.77
N PHE A 7 16.08 22.11 -13.96
CA PHE A 7 15.56 21.08 -14.87
C PHE A 7 15.77 19.67 -14.31
N TYR A 8 16.96 19.38 -13.77
CA TYR A 8 17.29 18.06 -13.24
C TYR A 8 16.38 17.63 -12.10
N LYS A 9 15.99 18.53 -11.17
CA LYS A 9 15.10 18.17 -10.06
C LYS A 9 13.72 17.66 -10.52
N TRP A 10 13.16 18.24 -11.58
CA TRP A 10 11.89 17.81 -12.16
C TRP A 10 12.04 16.51 -12.97
N THR A 11 13.15 16.33 -13.69
CA THR A 11 13.47 15.07 -14.38
C THR A 11 13.60 13.92 -13.38
N LEU A 12 14.30 14.14 -12.27
CA LEU A 12 14.41 13.17 -11.17
C LEU A 12 13.05 12.85 -10.57
N LEU A 13 12.21 13.86 -10.34
CA LEU A 13 10.86 13.65 -9.83
C LEU A 13 10.02 12.81 -10.80
N GLY A 14 10.07 13.11 -12.10
CA GLY A 14 9.37 12.34 -13.14
C GLY A 14 9.83 10.87 -13.19
N ALA A 15 11.14 10.63 -13.09
CA ALA A 15 11.69 9.27 -13.05
C ALA A 15 11.25 8.49 -11.79
N LEU A 16 11.26 9.14 -10.63
CA LEU A 16 10.80 8.54 -9.38
C LEU A 16 9.26 8.36 -9.35
N TRP A 17 8.52 9.28 -9.97
CA TRP A 17 7.08 9.16 -10.17
C TRP A 17 6.73 7.93 -11.02
N LEU A 18 7.42 7.75 -12.15
CA LEU A 18 7.27 6.57 -13.00
C LEU A 18 7.61 5.28 -12.23
N THR A 19 8.69 5.30 -11.46
CA THR A 19 9.09 4.18 -10.59
C THR A 19 8.00 3.82 -9.59
N TYR A 20 7.39 4.82 -8.95
CA TYR A 20 6.35 4.61 -7.95
C TYR A 20 5.03 4.13 -8.58
N LEU A 21 4.71 4.64 -9.77
CA LEU A 21 3.58 4.17 -10.59
C LEU A 21 3.72 2.66 -10.87
N PHE A 22 4.90 2.22 -11.33
CA PHE A 22 5.19 0.80 -11.57
C PHE A 22 5.17 -0.03 -10.28
N LEU A 23 5.74 0.49 -9.20
CA LEU A 23 5.74 -0.18 -7.90
C LEU A 23 4.32 -0.42 -7.39
N GLN A 24 3.46 0.59 -7.42
CA GLN A 24 2.08 0.46 -6.96
C GLN A 24 1.21 -0.34 -7.93
N GLY A 25 1.48 -0.19 -9.23
CA GLY A 25 0.78 -0.91 -10.28
C GLY A 25 1.06 -2.41 -10.26
N THR A 26 2.32 -2.82 -10.16
CA THR A 26 2.69 -4.25 -10.17
C THR A 26 2.08 -5.04 -9.00
N ARG A 27 1.76 -4.38 -7.89
CA ARG A 27 1.00 -5.00 -6.79
C ARG A 27 -0.41 -5.41 -7.18
N GLN A 28 -1.00 -4.75 -8.19
CA GLN A 28 -2.38 -5.02 -8.60
C GLN A 28 -2.48 -6.18 -9.59
N ILE A 29 -1.38 -6.59 -10.24
CA ILE A 29 -1.39 -7.65 -11.24
C ILE A 29 -1.94 -8.94 -10.64
N PHE A 30 -1.49 -9.32 -9.44
CA PHE A 30 -1.93 -10.53 -8.76
C PHE A 30 -3.44 -10.51 -8.50
N GLY A 31 -3.96 -9.49 -7.81
CA GLY A 31 -5.39 -9.38 -7.53
C GLY A 31 -6.25 -9.29 -8.79
N ALA A 32 -5.74 -8.62 -9.85
CA ALA A 32 -6.44 -8.51 -11.11
C ALA A 32 -6.54 -9.84 -11.89
N THR A 33 -5.63 -10.78 -11.63
CA THR A 33 -5.54 -12.06 -12.36
C THR A 33 -5.76 -13.28 -11.47
N VAL A 34 -6.17 -13.08 -10.21
CA VAL A 34 -6.30 -14.16 -9.21
C VAL A 34 -7.25 -15.27 -9.67
N THR A 35 -8.37 -14.92 -10.32
CA THR A 35 -9.36 -15.88 -10.81
C THR A 35 -8.77 -16.75 -11.92
N GLN A 36 -8.00 -16.16 -12.83
CA GLN A 36 -7.34 -16.88 -13.93
C GLN A 36 -6.18 -17.75 -13.42
N ILE A 37 -5.41 -17.26 -12.44
CA ILE A 37 -4.35 -18.03 -11.79
C ILE A 37 -4.95 -19.28 -11.13
N LYS A 38 -6.07 -19.12 -10.40
CA LYS A 38 -6.77 -20.23 -9.76
C LYS A 38 -7.28 -21.24 -10.81
N ALA A 39 -7.85 -20.76 -11.90
CA ALA A 39 -8.34 -21.61 -12.98
C ALA A 39 -7.21 -22.41 -13.66
N ASP A 40 -6.04 -21.78 -13.89
CA ASP A 40 -4.87 -22.44 -14.48
C ASP A 40 -4.26 -23.48 -13.54
N PHE A 41 -4.31 -23.23 -12.23
CA PHE A 41 -3.81 -24.16 -11.20
C PHE A 41 -4.88 -25.17 -10.71
N ALA A 42 -6.09 -25.16 -11.28
CA ALA A 42 -7.16 -26.06 -10.87
C ALA A 42 -6.76 -27.55 -11.00
N GLY A 43 -5.96 -27.90 -12.03
CA GLY A 43 -5.47 -29.25 -12.24
C GLY A 43 -4.57 -29.81 -11.13
N ILE A 44 -3.99 -28.95 -10.28
CA ILE A 44 -3.17 -29.33 -9.12
C ILE A 44 -3.89 -29.09 -7.78
N GLY A 45 -5.22 -28.82 -7.82
CA GLY A 45 -6.06 -28.75 -6.61
C GLY A 45 -5.77 -27.56 -5.68
N VAL A 46 -5.45 -26.38 -6.22
CA VAL A 46 -5.08 -25.20 -5.40
C VAL A 46 -6.32 -24.58 -4.75
N SER A 47 -6.28 -24.45 -3.41
CA SER A 47 -7.33 -23.81 -2.61
C SER A 47 -7.22 -22.27 -2.60
N ASP A 48 -8.32 -21.57 -2.24
CA ASP A 48 -8.32 -20.12 -2.04
C ASP A 48 -7.40 -19.70 -0.87
N THR A 49 -7.27 -20.56 0.15
CA THR A 49 -6.28 -20.39 1.23
C THR A 49 -4.85 -20.32 0.70
N GLN A 50 -4.46 -21.21 -0.21
CA GLN A 50 -3.14 -21.25 -0.81
C GLN A 50 -2.89 -20.03 -1.73
N ILE A 51 -3.89 -19.58 -2.46
CA ILE A 51 -3.84 -18.34 -3.24
C ILE A 51 -3.65 -17.13 -2.29
N GLY A 52 -4.39 -17.07 -1.20
CA GLY A 52 -4.23 -16.03 -0.17
C GLY A 52 -2.85 -16.03 0.48
N ALA A 53 -2.23 -17.21 0.65
CA ALA A 53 -0.90 -17.35 1.20
C ALA A 53 0.19 -16.65 0.36
N ILE A 54 0.04 -16.58 -0.96
CA ILE A 54 0.95 -15.84 -1.86
C ILE A 54 1.03 -14.36 -1.43
N SER A 55 -0.12 -13.72 -1.26
CA SER A 55 -0.20 -12.32 -0.79
C SER A 55 0.24 -12.14 0.66
N THR A 56 -0.02 -13.15 1.49
CA THR A 56 0.45 -13.15 2.88
C THR A 56 1.97 -13.14 2.93
N VAL A 57 2.65 -14.03 2.19
CA VAL A 57 4.10 -14.05 2.13
C VAL A 57 4.65 -12.73 1.56
N PHE A 58 4.00 -12.17 0.54
CA PHE A 58 4.35 -10.84 0.02
C PHE A 58 4.36 -9.77 1.11
N GLY A 59 3.30 -9.68 1.91
CA GLY A 59 3.21 -8.69 2.98
C GLY A 59 4.16 -8.97 4.15
N VAL A 60 4.35 -10.23 4.53
CA VAL A 60 5.31 -10.64 5.56
C VAL A 60 6.73 -10.23 5.18
N VAL A 61 7.17 -10.56 3.97
CA VAL A 61 8.50 -10.20 3.46
C VAL A 61 8.64 -8.67 3.35
N MET A 62 7.61 -7.98 2.89
CA MET A 62 7.56 -6.51 2.88
C MET A 62 7.78 -5.95 4.29
N GLY A 63 7.03 -6.44 5.28
CA GLY A 63 7.15 -6.03 6.68
C GLY A 63 8.54 -6.28 7.27
N ILE A 64 9.16 -7.40 6.94
CA ILE A 64 10.54 -7.72 7.35
C ILE A 64 11.54 -6.79 6.67
N CYS A 65 11.42 -6.55 5.36
CA CYS A 65 12.40 -5.78 4.58
C CYS A 65 12.32 -4.27 4.80
N LEU A 66 11.16 -3.71 5.19
CA LEU A 66 10.99 -2.26 5.39
C LEU A 66 12.00 -1.63 6.37
N PRO A 67 12.26 -2.17 7.57
CA PRO A 67 13.29 -1.63 8.47
C PRO A 67 14.70 -1.66 7.86
N PHE A 68 15.03 -2.74 7.15
CA PHE A 68 16.34 -2.89 6.51
C PHE A 68 16.54 -1.89 5.37
N SER A 69 15.47 -1.51 4.67
CA SER A 69 15.54 -0.48 3.62
C SER A 69 15.93 0.90 4.17
N GLY A 70 15.42 1.24 5.35
CA GLY A 70 15.80 2.46 6.06
C GLY A 70 17.27 2.46 6.47
N ILE A 71 17.74 1.34 7.02
CA ILE A 71 19.15 1.16 7.42
C ILE A 71 20.06 1.21 6.18
N ALA A 72 19.71 0.50 5.12
CA ALA A 72 20.50 0.50 3.88
C ALA A 72 20.66 1.91 3.29
N ALA A 73 19.62 2.76 3.39
CA ALA A 73 19.66 4.14 2.92
C ALA A 73 20.65 5.05 3.69
N ASP A 74 21.07 4.66 4.89
CA ASP A 74 22.08 5.38 5.69
C ASP A 74 23.51 5.00 5.26
N PHE A 75 23.74 3.78 4.76
CA PHE A 75 25.08 3.26 4.41
C PHE A 75 25.37 3.27 2.91
N LEU A 76 24.37 3.05 2.08
CA LEU A 76 24.51 2.90 0.64
C LEU A 76 24.07 4.16 -0.11
N ARG A 77 24.53 4.31 -1.34
CA ARG A 77 24.05 5.38 -2.24
C ARG A 77 22.60 5.11 -2.62
N ARG A 78 21.72 6.07 -2.35
CA ARG A 78 20.27 5.96 -2.57
C ARG A 78 19.89 5.62 -3.99
N LYS A 79 20.65 6.14 -4.99
CA LYS A 79 20.51 5.75 -6.39
C LYS A 79 20.53 4.24 -6.57
N TRP A 80 21.55 3.57 -6.04
CA TRP A 80 21.71 2.13 -6.23
C TRP A 80 20.66 1.32 -5.47
N ILE A 81 20.21 1.78 -4.29
CA ILE A 81 19.12 1.14 -3.56
C ILE A 81 17.83 1.18 -4.38
N VAL A 82 17.48 2.34 -4.98
CA VAL A 82 16.31 2.44 -5.85
C VAL A 82 16.45 1.52 -7.07
N ILE A 83 17.59 1.57 -7.78
CA ILE A 83 17.80 0.76 -8.98
C ILE A 83 17.74 -0.74 -8.66
N THR A 84 18.45 -1.20 -7.63
CA THR A 84 18.45 -2.62 -7.21
C THR A 84 17.03 -3.03 -6.79
N GLY A 85 16.31 -2.19 -6.06
CA GLY A 85 14.91 -2.44 -5.72
C GLY A 85 14.03 -2.60 -6.95
N VAL A 86 14.18 -1.71 -7.95
CA VAL A 86 13.42 -1.80 -9.22
C VAL A 86 13.79 -3.05 -10.00
N VAL A 87 15.07 -3.41 -10.10
CA VAL A 87 15.51 -4.65 -10.74
C VAL A 87 14.90 -5.86 -10.06
N LEU A 88 14.98 -5.93 -8.72
CA LEU A 88 14.45 -7.07 -7.96
C LEU A 88 12.94 -7.22 -8.13
N PHE A 89 12.14 -6.15 -7.95
CA PHE A 89 10.72 -6.31 -8.06
C PHE A 89 10.26 -6.58 -9.50
N SER A 90 10.95 -6.02 -10.50
CA SER A 90 10.62 -6.22 -11.91
C SER A 90 11.02 -7.63 -12.36
N PHE A 91 12.18 -8.10 -11.95
CA PHE A 91 12.65 -9.47 -12.23
C PHE A 91 11.76 -10.51 -11.55
N GLY A 92 11.40 -10.32 -10.28
CA GLY A 92 10.48 -11.19 -9.57
C GLY A 92 9.09 -11.22 -10.23
N THR A 93 8.57 -10.05 -10.67
CA THR A 93 7.32 -9.96 -11.43
C THR A 93 7.43 -10.74 -12.75
N PHE A 94 8.50 -10.55 -13.52
CA PHE A 94 8.74 -11.29 -14.75
C PHE A 94 8.83 -12.80 -14.50
N LEU A 95 9.60 -13.20 -13.48
CA LEU A 95 9.77 -14.61 -13.12
C LEU A 95 8.45 -15.27 -12.71
N SER A 96 7.52 -14.50 -12.09
CA SER A 96 6.21 -15.01 -11.71
C SER A 96 5.38 -15.50 -12.90
N SER A 97 5.64 -14.97 -14.11
CA SER A 97 4.97 -15.44 -15.33
C SER A 97 5.31 -16.89 -15.73
N PHE A 98 6.37 -17.45 -15.18
CA PHE A 98 6.79 -18.83 -15.43
C PHE A 98 6.34 -19.78 -14.31
N ALA A 99 5.58 -19.29 -13.33
CA ALA A 99 5.15 -20.14 -12.23
C ALA A 99 4.24 -21.27 -12.72
N SER A 100 4.61 -22.49 -12.36
CA SER A 100 3.85 -23.72 -12.63
C SER A 100 3.04 -24.20 -11.41
N GLY A 101 3.11 -23.47 -10.30
CA GLY A 101 2.41 -23.74 -9.05
C GLY A 101 2.66 -22.70 -7.98
N VAL A 102 1.98 -22.85 -6.85
CA VAL A 102 1.98 -21.89 -5.74
C VAL A 102 3.38 -21.65 -5.17
N GLY A 103 4.21 -22.69 -5.04
CA GLY A 103 5.56 -22.56 -4.45
C GLY A 103 6.49 -21.65 -5.25
N LEU A 104 6.55 -21.81 -6.58
CA LEU A 104 7.35 -20.95 -7.45
C LEU A 104 6.76 -19.53 -7.51
N PHE A 105 5.44 -19.40 -7.42
CA PHE A 105 4.79 -18.10 -7.36
C PHE A 105 5.11 -17.37 -6.05
N ILE A 106 5.09 -18.07 -4.91
CA ILE A 106 5.52 -17.52 -3.61
C ILE A 106 6.97 -17.03 -3.69
N LEU A 107 7.88 -17.82 -4.26
CA LEU A 107 9.28 -17.44 -4.38
C LEU A 107 9.45 -16.17 -5.23
N SER A 108 8.86 -16.15 -6.42
CA SER A 108 9.05 -15.06 -7.39
C SER A 108 8.29 -13.79 -7.00
N TYR A 109 6.99 -13.89 -6.73
CA TYR A 109 6.15 -12.75 -6.39
C TYR A 109 6.19 -12.44 -4.89
N GLY A 110 6.00 -13.46 -4.04
CA GLY A 110 5.93 -13.29 -2.58
C GLY A 110 7.25 -12.81 -1.99
N ILE A 111 8.39 -13.37 -2.42
CA ILE A 111 9.70 -13.07 -1.82
C ILE A 111 10.49 -12.05 -2.67
N ILE A 112 10.78 -12.35 -3.94
CA ILE A 112 11.69 -11.52 -4.75
C ILE A 112 11.05 -10.17 -5.05
N THR A 113 9.80 -10.14 -5.57
CA THR A 113 9.11 -8.88 -5.91
C THR A 113 8.90 -8.02 -4.67
N SER A 114 8.43 -8.60 -3.58
CA SER A 114 8.15 -7.90 -2.34
C SER A 114 9.41 -7.28 -1.71
N SER A 115 10.52 -8.04 -1.65
CA SER A 115 11.82 -7.53 -1.17
C SER A 115 12.27 -6.31 -1.97
N GLY A 116 12.21 -6.38 -3.32
CA GLY A 116 12.57 -5.25 -4.18
C GLY A 116 11.73 -4.02 -3.91
N GLN A 117 10.42 -4.18 -3.74
CA GLN A 117 9.50 -3.06 -3.47
C GLN A 117 9.76 -2.37 -2.13
N ALA A 118 10.15 -3.13 -1.10
CA ALA A 118 10.44 -2.58 0.22
C ALA A 118 11.61 -1.58 0.19
N PHE A 119 12.60 -1.78 -0.67
CA PHE A 119 13.79 -0.92 -0.75
C PHE A 119 13.56 0.40 -1.49
N VAL A 120 12.58 0.50 -2.37
CA VAL A 120 12.38 1.68 -3.22
C VAL A 120 11.82 2.89 -2.45
N GLY A 121 10.79 2.69 -1.62
CA GLY A 121 9.98 3.77 -1.06
C GLY A 121 10.75 4.80 -0.22
N ALA A 122 11.54 4.33 0.76
CA ALA A 122 12.30 5.19 1.67
C ALA A 122 13.40 5.97 0.92
N SER A 123 14.10 5.31 -0.01
CA SER A 123 15.19 5.90 -0.78
C SER A 123 14.68 6.93 -1.78
N ALA A 124 13.56 6.67 -2.47
CA ALA A 124 12.92 7.60 -3.40
C ALA A 124 12.44 8.87 -2.69
N SER A 125 11.73 8.71 -1.57
CA SER A 125 11.25 9.85 -0.76
C SER A 125 12.41 10.71 -0.24
N SER A 126 13.53 10.09 0.11
CA SER A 126 14.72 10.79 0.56
C SER A 126 15.39 11.59 -0.58
N LEU A 127 15.46 11.04 -1.80
CA LEU A 127 15.96 11.75 -2.98
C LEU A 127 15.08 12.96 -3.28
N ILE A 128 13.75 12.81 -3.32
CA ILE A 128 12.82 13.92 -3.54
C ILE A 128 13.06 15.03 -2.51
N SER A 129 13.16 14.68 -1.23
CA SER A 129 13.37 15.66 -0.15
C SER A 129 14.67 16.45 -0.28
N GLN A 130 15.73 15.88 -0.88
CA GLN A 130 17.03 16.54 -1.07
C GLN A 130 17.00 17.55 -2.21
N TYR A 131 16.35 17.21 -3.31
CA TYR A 131 16.34 18.06 -4.51
C TYR A 131 15.21 19.10 -4.51
N HIS A 132 14.13 18.86 -3.77
CA HIS A 132 12.95 19.73 -3.68
C HIS A 132 12.80 20.38 -2.30
N VAL A 133 13.79 21.15 -1.85
CA VAL A 133 13.76 21.80 -0.53
C VAL A 133 12.62 22.83 -0.46
N GLU A 134 12.53 23.74 -1.44
CA GLU A 134 11.52 24.80 -1.47
C GLU A 134 10.14 24.32 -2.00
N THR A 135 10.14 23.32 -2.87
CA THR A 135 8.92 22.77 -3.52
C THR A 135 8.56 21.39 -3.01
N ARG A 136 8.93 21.08 -1.77
CA ARG A 136 8.82 19.73 -1.20
C ARG A 136 7.38 19.21 -1.19
N ALA A 137 6.42 20.01 -0.74
CA ALA A 137 5.02 19.62 -0.68
C ALA A 137 4.46 19.31 -2.07
N THR A 138 4.71 20.19 -3.05
CA THR A 138 4.29 20.00 -4.44
C THR A 138 4.91 18.74 -5.05
N ALA A 139 6.22 18.51 -4.84
CA ALA A 139 6.90 17.32 -5.34
C ALA A 139 6.34 16.03 -4.77
N PHE A 140 6.04 15.99 -3.46
CA PHE A 140 5.40 14.83 -2.84
C PHE A 140 3.95 14.63 -3.31
N SER A 141 3.19 15.69 -3.55
CA SER A 141 1.82 15.58 -4.10
C SER A 141 1.83 14.99 -5.50
N ILE A 142 2.76 15.43 -6.36
CA ILE A 142 2.97 14.85 -7.69
C ILE A 142 3.39 13.38 -7.55
N TYR A 143 4.37 13.07 -6.70
CA TYR A 143 4.83 11.70 -6.47
C TYR A 143 3.70 10.77 -6.01
N GLN A 144 2.86 11.23 -5.09
CA GLN A 144 1.72 10.46 -4.57
C GLN A 144 0.60 10.23 -5.60
N SER A 145 0.45 11.11 -6.62
CA SER A 145 -0.53 10.86 -7.69
C SER A 145 -0.25 9.56 -8.47
N ALA A 146 1.03 9.14 -8.54
CA ALA A 146 1.45 7.89 -9.15
C ALA A 146 0.82 6.65 -8.48
N LEU A 147 0.51 6.72 -7.18
CA LEU A 147 -0.15 5.63 -6.45
C LEU A 147 -1.52 5.31 -7.06
N TYR A 148 -2.38 6.33 -7.16
CA TYR A 148 -3.75 6.14 -7.67
C TYR A 148 -3.76 5.76 -9.15
N LEU A 149 -2.96 6.46 -9.96
CA LEU A 149 -2.82 6.15 -11.38
C LEU A 149 -2.25 4.76 -11.61
N GLY A 150 -1.22 4.35 -10.87
CA GLY A 150 -0.62 3.02 -10.96
C GLY A 150 -1.62 1.91 -10.62
N ILE A 151 -2.37 2.07 -9.52
CA ILE A 151 -3.36 1.07 -9.10
C ILE A 151 -4.45 0.90 -10.17
N ILE A 152 -5.03 1.99 -10.65
CA ILE A 152 -6.16 1.95 -11.59
C ILE A 152 -5.69 1.45 -12.97
N SER A 153 -4.61 2.03 -13.52
CA SER A 153 -4.14 1.67 -14.86
C SER A 153 -3.62 0.25 -14.97
N PHE A 154 -2.84 -0.21 -13.99
CA PHE A 154 -2.32 -1.58 -14.01
C PHE A 154 -3.41 -2.62 -13.77
N SER A 155 -4.41 -2.31 -12.92
CA SER A 155 -5.56 -3.18 -12.74
C SER A 155 -6.34 -3.33 -14.03
N ALA A 156 -6.59 -2.21 -14.75
CA ALA A 156 -7.27 -2.22 -16.05
C ALA A 156 -6.51 -3.05 -17.10
N VAL A 157 -5.21 -2.74 -17.27
CA VAL A 157 -4.37 -3.42 -18.28
C VAL A 157 -4.17 -4.89 -17.91
N SER A 158 -3.99 -5.22 -16.63
CA SER A 158 -3.82 -6.62 -16.20
C SER A 158 -5.11 -7.42 -16.39
N GLY A 159 -6.27 -6.83 -16.09
CA GLY A 159 -7.56 -7.45 -16.34
C GLY A 159 -7.80 -7.70 -17.84
N TYR A 160 -7.50 -6.70 -18.66
CA TYR A 160 -7.64 -6.81 -20.11
C TYR A 160 -6.71 -7.90 -20.68
N LEU A 161 -5.41 -7.86 -20.37
CA LEU A 161 -4.44 -8.83 -20.88
C LEU A 161 -4.69 -10.25 -20.32
N GLY A 162 -5.02 -10.35 -19.03
CA GLY A 162 -5.30 -11.63 -18.36
C GLY A 162 -6.64 -12.25 -18.78
N GLY A 163 -7.56 -11.45 -19.31
CA GLY A 163 -8.87 -11.89 -19.80
C GLY A 163 -8.92 -12.20 -21.31
N MET A 164 -7.79 -12.20 -22.00
CA MET A 164 -7.72 -12.54 -23.44
C MET A 164 -8.06 -14.02 -23.66
N LYS A 165 -9.22 -14.29 -24.26
CA LYS A 165 -9.73 -15.65 -24.50
C LYS A 165 -8.84 -16.47 -25.42
N ASP A 166 -8.18 -15.84 -26.38
CA ASP A 166 -7.31 -16.51 -27.36
C ASP A 166 -6.08 -17.19 -26.75
N MET A 167 -5.68 -16.80 -25.53
CA MET A 167 -4.53 -17.36 -24.81
C MET A 167 -4.91 -18.44 -23.78
N GLY A 168 -6.19 -18.79 -23.66
CA GLY A 168 -6.67 -19.79 -22.71
C GLY A 168 -6.43 -19.42 -21.24
N SER A 169 -6.35 -20.44 -20.36
CA SER A 169 -6.12 -20.25 -18.92
C SER A 169 -4.79 -19.60 -18.56
N GLY A 170 -3.79 -19.66 -19.45
CA GLY A 170 -2.45 -19.08 -19.26
C GLY A 170 -2.34 -17.57 -19.52
N ALA A 171 -3.42 -16.89 -19.94
CA ALA A 171 -3.40 -15.45 -20.28
C ALA A 171 -2.93 -14.56 -19.13
N TRP A 172 -3.16 -14.95 -17.88
CA TRP A 172 -2.69 -14.24 -16.68
C TRP A 172 -1.19 -14.03 -16.62
N ARG A 173 -0.38 -14.83 -17.33
CA ARG A 173 1.08 -14.70 -17.41
C ARG A 173 1.52 -13.47 -18.19
N LEU A 174 0.71 -13.00 -19.13
CA LEU A 174 1.06 -11.89 -20.01
C LEU A 174 1.28 -10.58 -19.28
N PRO A 175 0.40 -10.09 -18.39
CA PRO A 175 0.67 -8.87 -17.63
C PRO A 175 1.95 -8.98 -16.77
N PHE A 176 2.26 -10.13 -16.17
CA PHE A 176 3.51 -10.31 -15.42
C PHE A 176 4.75 -10.19 -16.32
N ARG A 177 4.71 -10.72 -17.56
CA ARG A 177 5.79 -10.56 -18.55
C ARG A 177 5.95 -9.12 -18.99
N VAL A 178 4.87 -8.50 -19.42
CA VAL A 178 4.86 -7.13 -19.96
C VAL A 178 5.36 -6.14 -18.92
N PHE A 179 4.78 -6.16 -17.73
CA PHE A 179 5.17 -5.20 -16.67
C PHE A 179 6.51 -5.52 -16.04
N GLY A 180 6.88 -6.80 -15.94
CA GLY A 180 8.21 -7.21 -15.50
C GLY A 180 9.32 -6.69 -16.43
N LEU A 181 9.17 -6.90 -17.75
CA LEU A 181 10.14 -6.41 -18.75
C LEU A 181 10.17 -4.87 -18.81
N ALA A 182 8.99 -4.22 -18.79
CA ALA A 182 8.91 -2.77 -18.77
C ALA A 182 9.57 -2.17 -17.52
N GLY A 183 9.41 -2.81 -16.37
CA GLY A 183 10.09 -2.40 -15.13
C GLY A 183 11.61 -2.58 -15.20
N LEU A 184 12.12 -3.65 -15.84
CA LEU A 184 13.55 -3.80 -16.10
C LEU A 184 14.09 -2.72 -17.04
N ALA A 185 13.33 -2.34 -18.07
CA ALA A 185 13.68 -1.21 -18.94
C ALA A 185 13.73 0.11 -18.14
N ILE A 186 12.80 0.33 -17.21
CA ILE A 186 12.83 1.48 -16.30
C ILE A 186 14.09 1.42 -15.41
N ALA A 187 14.50 0.27 -14.90
CA ALA A 187 15.72 0.15 -14.12
C ALA A 187 16.96 0.62 -14.91
N VAL A 188 17.06 0.21 -16.18
CA VAL A 188 18.13 0.68 -17.09
C VAL A 188 18.04 2.20 -17.29
N PHE A 189 16.86 2.75 -17.55
CA PHE A 189 16.65 4.18 -17.66
C PHE A 189 17.09 4.95 -16.40
N LEU A 190 16.79 4.44 -15.21
CA LEU A 190 17.19 5.03 -13.93
C LEU A 190 18.70 5.08 -13.73
N VAL A 191 19.49 4.14 -14.31
CA VAL A 191 20.95 4.17 -14.25
C VAL A 191 21.50 5.46 -14.86
N PHE A 192 20.90 5.92 -15.95
CA PHE A 192 21.33 7.14 -16.66
C PHE A 192 20.76 8.42 -16.05
N VAL A 193 19.52 8.39 -15.54
CA VAL A 193 18.82 9.57 -15.06
C VAL A 193 19.13 9.88 -13.60
N LEU A 194 19.20 8.87 -12.72
CA LEU A 194 19.46 9.11 -11.31
C LEU A 194 20.93 9.44 -11.09
N ASN A 195 21.19 10.63 -10.53
CA ASN A 195 22.52 11.05 -10.14
C ASN A 195 22.56 11.29 -8.62
N ASP A 196 23.45 10.58 -7.95
CA ASP A 196 23.63 10.63 -6.49
C ASP A 196 24.71 11.67 -6.10
N ARG A 197 24.81 12.76 -6.88
CA ARG A 197 25.66 13.88 -6.50
C ARG A 197 25.01 14.59 -5.32
N HIS A 198 25.52 14.35 -4.13
CA HIS A 198 25.25 15.21 -3.00
C HIS A 198 25.43 16.68 -3.42
N PRO A 199 24.48 17.57 -3.13
CA PRO A 199 24.79 18.99 -3.11
C PRO A 199 25.94 19.14 -2.11
N SER A 200 27.08 19.60 -2.59
CA SER A 200 28.28 19.86 -1.80
C SER A 200 27.88 20.71 -0.57
N GLY A 201 28.00 20.18 0.62
CA GLY A 201 27.87 20.97 1.83
C GLY A 201 26.92 20.48 2.93
N ALA A 202 26.10 19.46 2.70
CA ALA A 202 25.43 18.86 3.85
C ALA A 202 26.40 17.89 4.55
N PRO A 203 26.86 18.20 5.77
CA PRO A 203 27.70 17.26 6.50
C PRO A 203 26.91 15.95 6.64
N ARG A 204 27.52 14.85 6.24
CA ARG A 204 27.20 13.56 6.84
C ARG A 204 27.67 13.65 8.30
N GLY A 205 26.91 14.40 9.11
CA GLY A 205 27.04 14.22 10.55
C GLY A 205 26.85 12.74 10.78
N PRO A 206 27.62 12.11 11.69
CA PRO A 206 27.37 10.74 12.07
C PRO A 206 25.89 10.68 12.39
N ALA A 207 25.12 9.96 11.55
CA ALA A 207 23.71 9.70 11.85
C ALA A 207 23.79 9.10 13.24
N LYS A 208 23.47 9.91 14.30
CA LYS A 208 23.40 9.39 15.66
C LYS A 208 22.60 8.12 15.48
N LYS A 209 23.22 6.96 15.79
CA LYS A 209 22.61 5.64 15.63
C LYS A 209 21.21 5.77 16.19
N ARG A 210 20.23 6.05 15.31
CA ARG A 210 18.83 6.18 15.70
C ARG A 210 18.47 4.81 16.20
N SER A 211 18.45 4.63 17.50
CA SER A 211 18.21 3.34 18.09
C SER A 211 16.78 2.95 17.75
N PHE A 212 16.64 2.05 16.76
CA PHE A 212 15.36 1.44 16.42
C PHE A 212 14.69 0.88 17.69
N LYS A 213 15.52 0.39 18.61
CA LYS A 213 15.11 -0.06 19.94
C LYS A 213 14.48 1.08 20.77
N GLU A 214 15.05 2.28 20.73
CA GLU A 214 14.47 3.44 21.46
C GLU A 214 13.13 3.86 20.86
N ALA A 215 13.02 3.92 19.51
CA ALA A 215 11.77 4.23 18.85
C ALA A 215 10.68 3.19 19.17
N ALA A 216 11.03 1.91 19.17
CA ALA A 216 10.13 0.84 19.59
C ALA A 216 9.70 1.01 21.06
N THR A 217 10.67 1.27 21.96
CA THR A 217 10.39 1.49 23.38
C THR A 217 9.43 2.66 23.58
N ILE A 218 9.59 3.76 22.82
CA ILE A 218 8.70 4.92 22.90
C ILE A 218 7.31 4.56 22.38
N LEU A 219 7.20 3.84 21.27
CA LEU A 219 5.92 3.40 20.74
C LEU A 219 5.15 2.55 21.77
N PHE A 220 5.84 1.62 22.44
CA PHE A 220 5.23 0.79 23.49
C PHE A 220 4.91 1.54 24.78
N ARG A 221 5.71 2.55 25.16
CA ARG A 221 5.48 3.37 26.35
C ARG A 221 4.40 4.44 26.19
N ARG A 222 3.91 4.66 24.96
CA ARG A 222 2.85 5.60 24.64
C ARG A 222 1.64 4.85 24.11
N PRO A 223 0.68 4.48 24.98
CA PRO A 223 -0.46 3.65 24.59
C PRO A 223 -1.28 4.25 23.43
N SER A 224 -1.42 5.58 23.34
CA SER A 224 -2.12 6.21 22.20
C SER A 224 -1.42 5.95 20.87
N ALA A 225 -0.08 6.00 20.82
CA ALA A 225 0.69 5.68 19.63
C ALA A 225 0.60 4.19 19.27
N LEU A 226 0.66 3.30 20.27
CA LEU A 226 0.53 1.87 20.07
C LEU A 226 -0.86 1.50 19.52
N LEU A 227 -1.93 2.03 20.11
CA LEU A 227 -3.30 1.78 19.65
C LEU A 227 -3.56 2.34 18.25
N THR A 228 -2.96 3.49 17.92
CA THR A 228 -2.99 4.04 16.55
C THR A 228 -2.23 3.11 15.58
N ALA A 229 -1.10 2.56 15.95
CA ALA A 229 -0.36 1.59 15.13
C ALA A 229 -1.14 0.27 14.98
N LEU A 230 -1.86 -0.19 15.99
CA LEU A 230 -2.75 -1.36 15.89
C LEU A 230 -3.97 -1.09 15.00
N SER A 231 -4.50 0.15 14.98
CA SER A 231 -5.54 0.53 14.03
C SER A 231 -5.02 0.52 12.59
N LEU A 232 -3.75 0.90 12.37
CA LEU A 232 -3.09 0.77 11.06
C LEU A 232 -2.97 -0.69 10.62
N LEU A 233 -2.71 -1.62 11.55
CA LEU A 233 -2.71 -3.04 11.26
C LEU A 233 -4.08 -3.49 10.73
N MET A 234 -5.18 -3.09 11.37
CA MET A 234 -6.55 -3.40 10.92
C MET A 234 -6.83 -2.80 9.53
N PHE A 235 -6.37 -1.57 9.29
CA PHE A 235 -6.47 -0.91 7.98
C PHE A 235 -5.71 -1.67 6.89
N ILE A 236 -4.44 -2.04 7.11
CA ILE A 236 -3.61 -2.76 6.13
C ILE A 236 -4.17 -4.17 5.88
N ALA A 237 -4.71 -4.82 6.90
CA ALA A 237 -5.37 -6.11 6.76
C ALA A 237 -6.53 -6.06 5.75
N VAL A 238 -7.38 -5.05 5.86
CA VAL A 238 -8.50 -4.88 4.93
C VAL A 238 -8.03 -4.41 3.56
N ASP A 239 -7.11 -3.43 3.48
CA ASP A 239 -6.63 -2.88 2.20
C ASP A 239 -5.97 -3.97 1.33
N GLY A 240 -5.14 -4.82 1.92
CA GLY A 240 -4.48 -5.93 1.23
C GLY A 240 -5.47 -6.99 0.74
N SER A 241 -6.37 -7.43 1.60
CA SER A 241 -7.37 -8.43 1.24
C SER A 241 -8.38 -7.89 0.23
N TYR A 242 -8.82 -6.64 0.35
CA TYR A 242 -9.70 -6.00 -0.61
C TYR A 242 -9.09 -6.00 -2.03
N ARG A 243 -7.85 -5.58 -2.18
CA ARG A 243 -7.17 -5.54 -3.49
C ARG A 243 -7.07 -6.92 -4.15
N ASN A 244 -6.90 -7.96 -3.36
CA ASN A 244 -6.71 -9.31 -3.86
C ASN A 244 -8.04 -10.02 -4.15
N TRP A 245 -9.06 -9.81 -3.30
CA TRP A 245 -10.28 -10.60 -3.33
C TRP A 245 -11.49 -9.88 -3.93
N MET A 246 -11.50 -8.54 -3.94
CA MET A 246 -12.64 -7.81 -4.50
C MET A 246 -12.87 -8.04 -5.99
N PRO A 247 -11.83 -8.16 -6.86
CA PRO A 247 -12.03 -8.59 -8.23
C PRO A 247 -12.72 -9.95 -8.34
N ASN A 248 -12.35 -10.90 -7.48
CA ASN A 248 -12.98 -12.22 -7.46
C ASN A 248 -14.45 -12.16 -7.02
N LEU A 249 -14.78 -11.39 -5.97
CA LEU A 249 -16.16 -11.16 -5.54
C LEU A 249 -17.01 -10.61 -6.70
N LEU A 250 -16.54 -9.57 -7.37
CA LEU A 250 -17.27 -8.96 -8.50
C LEU A 250 -17.44 -9.93 -9.65
N GLY A 251 -16.40 -10.69 -10.00
CA GLY A 251 -16.44 -11.67 -11.08
C GLY A 251 -17.41 -12.82 -10.83
N GLU A 252 -17.51 -13.28 -9.58
CA GLU A 252 -18.44 -14.35 -9.20
C GLU A 252 -19.88 -13.84 -9.07
N LYS A 253 -20.05 -12.69 -8.43
CA LYS A 253 -21.38 -12.18 -8.07
C LYS A 253 -22.13 -11.55 -9.24
N PHE A 254 -21.43 -10.87 -10.13
CA PHE A 254 -21.98 -10.17 -11.28
C PHE A 254 -21.55 -10.82 -12.60
N ALA A 255 -21.39 -12.16 -12.58
CA ALA A 255 -21.10 -12.94 -13.78
C ALA A 255 -22.21 -12.73 -14.82
N GLY A 256 -21.81 -12.32 -16.02
CA GLY A 256 -22.75 -12.00 -17.12
C GLY A 256 -23.22 -10.54 -17.19
N GLU A 257 -23.11 -9.75 -16.11
CA GLU A 257 -23.38 -8.29 -16.13
C GLU A 257 -22.15 -7.48 -16.53
N ILE A 258 -20.95 -7.99 -16.23
CA ILE A 258 -19.67 -7.31 -16.50
C ILE A 258 -18.78 -8.22 -17.33
N ASP A 259 -18.17 -7.68 -18.40
CA ASP A 259 -17.12 -8.40 -19.12
C ASP A 259 -15.95 -8.71 -18.17
N PRO A 260 -15.52 -9.99 -18.04
CA PRO A 260 -14.46 -10.42 -17.12
C PRO A 260 -13.16 -9.60 -17.18
N LYS A 261 -12.79 -9.08 -18.36
CA LYS A 261 -11.60 -8.23 -18.52
C LYS A 261 -11.69 -6.88 -17.82
N TRP A 262 -12.90 -6.35 -17.55
CA TRP A 262 -13.11 -5.08 -16.85
C TRP A 262 -13.45 -5.24 -15.37
N VAL A 263 -13.63 -6.46 -14.88
CA VAL A 263 -13.88 -6.74 -13.45
C VAL A 263 -12.79 -6.17 -12.55
N PRO A 264 -11.48 -6.38 -12.82
CA PRO A 264 -10.43 -5.84 -11.95
C PRO A 264 -10.38 -4.31 -11.93
N LEU A 265 -10.64 -3.66 -13.07
CA LEU A 265 -10.75 -2.21 -13.13
C LEU A 265 -11.89 -1.72 -12.24
N ASN A 266 -13.10 -2.28 -12.38
CA ASN A 266 -14.25 -1.84 -11.59
C ASN A 266 -14.06 -2.08 -10.09
N ALA A 267 -13.41 -3.18 -9.69
CA ALA A 267 -13.12 -3.48 -8.30
C ALA A 267 -12.26 -2.40 -7.62
N LEU A 268 -11.33 -1.79 -8.35
CA LEU A 268 -10.39 -0.83 -7.78
C LEU A 268 -10.72 0.62 -8.12
N LEU A 269 -11.27 0.90 -9.30
CA LEU A 269 -11.58 2.26 -9.75
C LEU A 269 -12.46 3.02 -8.76
N TRP A 270 -13.62 2.49 -8.45
CA TRP A 270 -14.61 3.17 -7.60
C TRP A 270 -14.07 3.41 -6.20
N HIS A 271 -13.42 2.41 -5.64
CA HIS A 271 -12.81 2.49 -4.32
C HIS A 271 -11.68 3.54 -4.26
N PHE A 272 -10.74 3.53 -5.22
CA PHE A 272 -9.61 4.47 -5.19
C PHE A 272 -9.99 5.88 -5.64
N MET A 273 -10.99 6.05 -6.50
CA MET A 273 -11.60 7.35 -6.78
C MET A 273 -12.24 7.94 -5.51
N GLY A 274 -13.02 7.13 -4.78
CA GLY A 274 -13.56 7.52 -3.49
C GLY A 274 -12.46 7.88 -2.48
N ALA A 275 -11.40 7.08 -2.40
CA ALA A 275 -10.28 7.33 -1.49
C ALA A 275 -9.55 8.64 -1.80
N PHE A 276 -9.38 8.99 -3.06
CA PHE A 276 -8.81 10.27 -3.47
C PHE A 276 -9.64 11.46 -2.94
N VAL A 277 -10.97 11.39 -3.10
CA VAL A 277 -11.90 12.38 -2.54
C VAL A 277 -11.80 12.41 -1.02
N GLY A 278 -11.80 11.25 -0.37
CA GLY A 278 -11.70 11.09 1.08
C GLY A 278 -10.44 11.71 1.67
N VAL A 279 -9.28 11.51 1.03
CA VAL A 279 -8.02 12.13 1.43
C VAL A 279 -8.11 13.65 1.33
N ALA A 280 -8.67 14.19 0.25
CA ALA A 280 -8.80 15.62 0.06
C ALA A 280 -9.76 16.29 1.07
N VAL A 281 -10.87 15.62 1.41
CA VAL A 281 -11.84 16.11 2.40
C VAL A 281 -11.29 15.94 3.81
N GLY A 282 -10.79 14.74 4.15
CA GLY A 282 -10.29 14.41 5.48
C GLY A 282 -9.14 15.30 5.93
N SER A 283 -8.18 15.58 5.03
CA SER A 283 -7.06 16.48 5.32
C SER A 283 -7.54 17.91 5.59
N ARG A 284 -8.44 18.46 4.73
CA ARG A 284 -8.93 19.83 4.90
C ARG A 284 -9.73 19.99 6.19
N VAL A 285 -10.63 19.04 6.50
CA VAL A 285 -11.42 19.06 7.74
C VAL A 285 -10.49 19.00 8.94
N SER A 286 -9.59 18.05 8.96
CA SER A 286 -8.66 17.86 10.06
C SER A 286 -7.75 19.07 10.28
N ASP A 287 -7.14 19.64 9.23
CA ASP A 287 -6.25 20.79 9.36
C ASP A 287 -6.98 22.06 9.83
N ARG A 288 -8.26 22.24 9.43
CA ARG A 288 -9.06 23.36 9.90
C ARG A 288 -9.32 23.30 11.41
N PHE A 289 -9.64 22.13 11.93
CA PHE A 289 -10.04 21.96 13.34
C PHE A 289 -8.86 21.59 14.26
N ALA A 290 -7.74 21.05 13.73
CA ALA A 290 -6.57 20.70 14.53
C ALA A 290 -5.94 21.92 15.23
N LYS A 291 -6.14 23.14 14.70
CA LYS A 291 -5.70 24.39 15.33
C LYS A 291 -6.36 24.65 16.69
N PHE A 292 -7.56 24.12 16.90
CA PHE A 292 -8.33 24.29 18.13
C PHE A 292 -8.27 23.08 19.04
N ARG A 293 -8.13 21.89 18.45
CA ARG A 293 -8.18 20.61 19.18
C ARG A 293 -7.19 19.62 18.57
N PRO A 294 -6.07 19.31 19.26
CA PRO A 294 -5.04 18.39 18.72
C PRO A 294 -5.59 16.97 18.47
N SER A 295 -6.61 16.54 19.21
CA SER A 295 -7.23 15.22 19.05
C SER A 295 -8.04 15.02 17.76
N VAL A 296 -8.34 16.09 17.02
CA VAL A 296 -9.17 16.04 15.80
C VAL A 296 -8.64 15.07 14.76
N ARG A 297 -7.32 14.95 14.61
CA ARG A 297 -6.72 14.03 13.66
C ARG A 297 -7.06 12.58 13.98
N LEU A 298 -6.99 12.22 15.25
CA LEU A 298 -7.39 10.89 15.73
C LEU A 298 -8.91 10.67 15.58
N GLU A 299 -9.72 11.71 15.87
CA GLU A 299 -11.17 11.68 15.71
C GLU A 299 -11.59 11.56 14.24
N THR A 300 -10.84 12.18 13.31
CA THR A 300 -11.06 12.03 11.86
C THR A 300 -10.74 10.61 11.39
N MET A 301 -9.65 10.00 11.89
CA MET A 301 -9.35 8.61 11.62
C MET A 301 -10.44 7.67 12.14
N LEU A 302 -10.93 7.91 13.36
CA LEU A 302 -12.03 7.17 13.96
C LEU A 302 -13.30 7.25 13.10
N ALA A 303 -13.67 8.46 12.67
CA ALA A 303 -14.81 8.66 11.78
C ALA A 303 -14.64 7.91 10.45
N GLY A 304 -13.43 7.92 9.88
CA GLY A 304 -13.10 7.16 8.68
C GLY A 304 -13.34 5.67 8.84
N MET A 305 -12.89 5.05 9.93
CA MET A 305 -13.13 3.62 10.17
C MET A 305 -14.59 3.32 10.49
N PHE A 306 -15.22 4.10 11.36
CA PHE A 306 -16.57 3.83 11.81
C PHE A 306 -17.60 3.93 10.69
N PHE A 307 -17.57 5.02 9.91
CA PHE A 307 -18.51 5.23 8.81
C PHE A 307 -18.21 4.37 7.56
N ALA A 308 -17.04 3.74 7.47
CA ALA A 308 -16.76 2.77 6.42
C ALA A 308 -17.52 1.44 6.59
N VAL A 309 -17.82 1.05 7.84
CA VAL A 309 -18.43 -0.25 8.18
C VAL A 309 -19.71 -0.57 7.40
N PRO A 310 -20.73 0.31 7.37
CA PRO A 310 -21.97 0.00 6.65
C PRO A 310 -21.74 -0.18 5.14
N PHE A 311 -20.78 0.51 4.54
CA PHE A 311 -20.49 0.39 3.11
C PHE A 311 -19.71 -0.88 2.78
N ILE A 312 -18.88 -1.37 3.70
CA ILE A 312 -18.24 -2.69 3.56
C ILE A 312 -19.31 -3.80 3.55
N ILE A 313 -20.28 -3.72 4.44
CA ILE A 313 -21.38 -4.68 4.49
C ILE A 313 -22.27 -4.55 3.23
N LEU A 314 -22.61 -3.33 2.85
CA LEU A 314 -23.43 -3.07 1.67
C LEU A 314 -22.77 -3.61 0.39
N MET A 315 -21.48 -3.38 0.15
CA MET A 315 -20.82 -3.91 -1.05
C MET A 315 -20.75 -5.44 -1.06
N ALA A 316 -20.59 -6.08 0.10
CA ALA A 316 -20.57 -7.54 0.21
C ALA A 316 -21.91 -8.18 -0.17
N PHE A 317 -23.03 -7.59 0.25
CA PHE A 317 -24.37 -8.14 0.07
C PHE A 317 -25.19 -7.46 -1.04
N ALA A 318 -24.70 -6.41 -1.69
CA ALA A 318 -25.42 -5.74 -2.78
C ALA A 318 -25.81 -6.72 -3.89
N SER A 319 -27.07 -6.80 -4.25
CA SER A 319 -27.58 -7.61 -5.37
C SER A 319 -27.48 -6.93 -6.73
N ASN A 320 -27.25 -5.62 -6.74
CA ASN A 320 -27.16 -4.80 -7.94
C ASN A 320 -25.74 -4.26 -8.10
N PHE A 321 -25.19 -4.35 -9.30
CA PHE A 321 -23.82 -3.89 -9.59
C PHE A 321 -23.61 -2.40 -9.30
N THR A 322 -24.56 -1.55 -9.67
CA THR A 322 -24.47 -0.10 -9.41
C THR A 322 -24.41 0.20 -7.91
N VAL A 323 -25.26 -0.47 -7.11
CA VAL A 323 -25.25 -0.33 -5.63
C VAL A 323 -23.90 -0.77 -5.06
N CYS A 324 -23.34 -1.86 -5.58
CA CYS A 324 -22.01 -2.33 -5.18
C CYS A 324 -20.93 -1.28 -5.52
N CYS A 325 -20.96 -0.68 -6.71
CA CYS A 325 -20.01 0.38 -7.11
C CYS A 325 -20.11 1.62 -6.20
N VAL A 326 -21.33 2.07 -5.88
CA VAL A 326 -21.57 3.19 -4.96
C VAL A 326 -21.03 2.85 -3.57
N ALA A 327 -21.30 1.64 -3.08
CA ALA A 327 -20.79 1.19 -1.78
C ALA A 327 -19.26 1.14 -1.75
N MET A 328 -18.60 0.65 -2.82
CA MET A 328 -17.14 0.67 -2.96
C MET A 328 -16.59 2.10 -2.96
N ALA A 329 -17.25 3.03 -3.66
CA ALA A 329 -16.84 4.44 -3.69
C ALA A 329 -16.95 5.10 -2.32
N LEU A 330 -18.05 4.89 -1.61
CA LEU A 330 -18.27 5.44 -0.26
C LEU A 330 -17.34 4.79 0.77
N PHE A 331 -17.13 3.47 0.71
CA PHE A 331 -16.08 2.83 1.49
C PHE A 331 -14.71 3.48 1.21
N GLY A 332 -14.39 3.73 -0.06
CA GLY A 332 -13.17 4.43 -0.47
C GLY A 332 -13.05 5.82 0.16
N VAL A 333 -14.12 6.63 0.15
CA VAL A 333 -14.14 7.98 0.78
C VAL A 333 -13.74 7.88 2.25
N PHE A 334 -14.37 7.02 3.02
CA PHE A 334 -14.08 6.90 4.46
C PHE A 334 -12.71 6.28 4.73
N ARG A 335 -12.26 5.35 3.89
CA ARG A 335 -10.89 4.87 3.89
C ARG A 335 -9.89 6.01 3.68
N GLY A 336 -10.14 6.91 2.71
CA GLY A 336 -9.30 8.06 2.45
C GLY A 336 -9.26 9.07 3.58
N VAL A 337 -10.40 9.28 4.26
CA VAL A 337 -10.49 10.11 5.48
C VAL A 337 -9.56 9.57 6.58
N TYR A 338 -9.53 8.25 6.79
CA TYR A 338 -8.58 7.62 7.70
C TYR A 338 -7.14 7.85 7.27
N ASP A 339 -6.80 7.52 6.02
CA ASP A 339 -5.44 7.52 5.48
C ASP A 339 -4.80 8.92 5.54
N SER A 340 -5.59 9.97 5.31
CA SER A 340 -5.12 11.37 5.31
C SER A 340 -4.52 11.84 6.64
N ASN A 341 -4.89 11.22 7.76
CA ASN A 341 -4.50 11.68 9.10
C ASN A 341 -3.54 10.71 9.83
N LEU A 342 -3.25 9.56 9.25
CA LEU A 342 -2.49 8.48 9.89
C LEU A 342 -1.13 8.95 10.44
N PHE A 343 -0.30 9.53 9.58
CA PHE A 343 1.03 10.01 10.00
C PHE A 343 0.92 11.17 10.97
N ALA A 344 -0.01 12.08 10.70
CA ALA A 344 -0.17 13.27 11.52
C ALA A 344 -0.60 12.93 12.95
N ALA A 345 -1.58 12.03 13.11
CA ALA A 345 -2.04 11.57 14.42
C ALA A 345 -0.94 10.80 15.19
N LEU A 346 -0.18 9.94 14.48
CA LEU A 346 0.92 9.20 15.09
C LEU A 346 2.03 10.14 15.57
N PHE A 347 2.35 11.18 14.79
CA PHE A 347 3.42 12.13 15.09
C PHE A 347 3.07 13.15 16.18
N GLU A 348 1.79 13.35 16.50
CA GLU A 348 1.37 14.18 17.62
C GLU A 348 1.77 13.62 19.00
N VAL A 349 1.96 12.33 19.08
CA VAL A 349 2.26 11.63 20.35
C VAL A 349 3.64 10.99 20.38
N ILE A 350 4.45 11.13 19.33
CA ILE A 350 5.84 10.63 19.26
C ILE A 350 6.81 11.80 19.09
N PRO A 351 7.94 11.88 19.84
CA PRO A 351 8.93 12.92 19.65
C PRO A 351 9.47 12.99 18.21
N GLN A 352 9.65 14.21 17.69
CA GLN A 352 10.03 14.48 16.30
C GLN A 352 11.27 13.67 15.84
N ARG A 353 12.23 13.48 16.74
CA ARG A 353 13.45 12.69 16.47
C ARG A 353 13.16 11.22 16.10
N TYR A 354 11.99 10.68 16.50
CA TYR A 354 11.61 9.28 16.28
C TYR A 354 10.47 9.10 15.26
N HIS A 355 9.96 10.16 14.61
CA HIS A 355 8.86 10.09 13.66
C HIS A 355 9.10 9.05 12.56
N ALA A 356 10.27 9.11 11.90
CA ALA A 356 10.58 8.19 10.80
C ALA A 356 10.71 6.73 11.28
N ALA A 357 11.38 6.50 12.42
CA ALA A 357 11.56 5.16 12.96
C ALA A 357 10.24 4.59 13.52
N GLY A 358 9.45 5.42 14.22
CA GLY A 358 8.14 5.03 14.73
C GLY A 358 7.16 4.65 13.62
N ALA A 359 7.10 5.45 12.55
CA ALA A 359 6.30 5.12 11.37
C ALA A 359 6.77 3.82 10.70
N ALA A 360 8.08 3.64 10.52
CA ALA A 360 8.64 2.43 9.92
C ALA A 360 8.27 1.17 10.73
N ILE A 361 8.35 1.24 12.07
CA ILE A 361 7.95 0.13 12.95
C ILE A 361 6.46 -0.15 12.82
N ALA A 362 5.61 0.90 12.87
CA ALA A 362 4.17 0.75 12.77
C ALA A 362 3.78 0.08 11.43
N PHE A 363 4.34 0.54 10.31
CA PHE A 363 4.10 -0.08 9.00
C PHE A 363 4.67 -1.49 8.90
N SER A 364 5.89 -1.73 9.40
CA SER A 364 6.50 -3.06 9.39
C SER A 364 5.63 -4.09 10.12
N VAL A 365 5.20 -3.79 11.34
CA VAL A 365 4.33 -4.66 12.12
C VAL A 365 2.97 -4.84 11.44
N SER A 366 2.42 -3.78 10.88
CA SER A 366 1.12 -3.81 10.20
C SER A 366 1.16 -4.65 8.91
N PHE A 367 2.24 -4.58 8.12
CA PHE A 367 2.42 -5.46 6.97
C PHE A 367 2.67 -6.90 7.40
N LEU A 368 3.53 -7.11 8.42
CA LEU A 368 3.87 -8.44 8.92
C LEU A 368 2.64 -9.22 9.40
N LEU A 369 1.80 -8.59 10.20
CA LEU A 369 0.62 -9.23 10.81
C LEU A 369 -0.65 -9.03 9.97
N GLY A 370 -0.85 -7.85 9.40
CA GLY A 370 -2.06 -7.53 8.63
C GLY A 370 -2.18 -8.32 7.33
N SER A 371 -1.05 -8.74 6.72
CA SER A 371 -1.08 -9.53 5.49
C SER A 371 -1.68 -10.93 5.65
N PHE A 372 -1.72 -11.49 6.85
CA PHE A 372 -2.40 -12.77 7.11
C PHE A 372 -3.90 -12.72 6.81
N SER A 373 -4.49 -11.51 6.79
CA SER A 373 -5.90 -11.34 6.42
C SER A 373 -6.22 -11.88 5.02
N SER A 374 -5.29 -11.82 4.07
CA SER A 374 -5.51 -12.36 2.72
C SER A 374 -5.65 -13.89 2.72
N MET A 375 -4.83 -14.58 3.51
CA MET A 375 -4.94 -16.04 3.70
C MET A 375 -6.20 -16.40 4.48
N ILE A 376 -6.54 -15.64 5.52
CA ILE A 376 -7.78 -15.82 6.29
C ILE A 376 -9.01 -15.65 5.40
N THR A 377 -9.01 -14.62 4.52
CA THR A 377 -10.10 -14.39 3.55
C THR A 377 -10.21 -15.57 2.57
N GLY A 378 -9.08 -16.11 2.09
CA GLY A 378 -9.07 -17.31 1.25
C GLY A 378 -9.62 -18.53 1.98
N TRP A 379 -9.22 -18.75 3.24
CA TRP A 379 -9.75 -19.85 4.07
C TRP A 379 -11.25 -19.70 4.32
N MET A 380 -11.72 -18.50 4.61
CA MET A 380 -13.16 -18.25 4.74
C MET A 380 -13.89 -18.57 3.44
N LYS A 381 -13.31 -18.20 2.29
CA LYS A 381 -13.90 -18.48 0.99
C LYS A 381 -13.92 -19.96 0.64
N ASP A 382 -12.93 -20.75 1.06
CA ASP A 382 -12.95 -22.21 0.89
C ASP A 382 -14.09 -22.89 1.70
N ASN A 383 -14.56 -22.24 2.80
CA ASN A 383 -15.54 -22.82 3.74
C ASN A 383 -16.90 -22.13 3.71
N MET A 384 -17.03 -20.92 3.14
CA MET A 384 -18.26 -20.15 3.07
C MET A 384 -18.33 -19.30 1.79
N ALA A 385 -19.51 -18.73 1.50
CA ALA A 385 -19.65 -17.87 0.33
C ALA A 385 -18.76 -16.61 0.44
N VAL A 386 -18.20 -16.20 -0.68
CA VAL A 386 -17.22 -15.08 -0.79
C VAL A 386 -17.72 -13.77 -0.19
N GLN A 387 -19.02 -13.52 -0.22
CA GLN A 387 -19.64 -12.34 0.39
C GLN A 387 -19.41 -12.24 1.90
N PHE A 388 -19.41 -13.36 2.62
CA PHE A 388 -19.15 -13.37 4.07
C PHE A 388 -17.68 -13.07 4.38
N SER A 389 -16.75 -13.56 3.55
CA SER A 389 -15.32 -13.23 3.70
C SER A 389 -15.04 -11.74 3.50
N ILE A 390 -15.74 -11.08 2.56
CA ILE A 390 -15.62 -9.63 2.37
C ILE A 390 -16.34 -8.87 3.49
N ALA A 391 -17.53 -9.32 3.92
CA ALA A 391 -18.23 -8.71 5.05
C ALA A 391 -17.42 -8.74 6.35
N ALA A 392 -16.57 -9.75 6.56
CA ALA A 392 -15.68 -9.85 7.71
C ALA A 392 -14.70 -8.66 7.83
N PHE A 393 -14.40 -7.95 6.72
CA PHE A 393 -13.60 -6.73 6.77
C PHE A 393 -14.22 -5.64 7.64
N ALA A 394 -15.56 -5.63 7.77
CA ALA A 394 -16.26 -4.74 8.69
C ALA A 394 -15.82 -4.97 10.15
N GLY A 395 -15.59 -6.23 10.55
CA GLY A 395 -15.08 -6.57 11.88
C GLY A 395 -13.71 -5.96 12.16
N PHE A 396 -12.78 -6.00 11.19
CA PHE A 396 -11.47 -5.35 11.34
C PHE A 396 -11.60 -3.82 11.50
N TYR A 397 -12.50 -3.18 10.75
CA TYR A 397 -12.75 -1.75 10.87
C TYR A 397 -13.42 -1.37 12.20
N VAL A 398 -14.34 -2.20 12.71
CA VAL A 398 -14.93 -2.03 14.05
C VAL A 398 -13.84 -2.14 15.13
N VAL A 399 -13.00 -3.16 15.07
CA VAL A 399 -11.87 -3.30 16.02
C VAL A 399 -10.93 -2.10 15.91
N GLY A 400 -10.57 -1.67 14.71
CA GLY A 400 -9.75 -0.48 14.49
C GLY A 400 -10.38 0.79 15.06
N ALA A 401 -11.69 0.98 14.90
CA ALA A 401 -12.42 2.10 15.48
C ALA A 401 -12.41 2.05 17.02
N LEU A 402 -12.64 0.88 17.62
CA LEU A 402 -12.58 0.69 19.07
C LEU A 402 -11.18 1.00 19.64
N LEU A 403 -10.11 0.59 18.93
CA LEU A 403 -8.73 0.93 19.31
C LEU A 403 -8.51 2.45 19.28
N LEU A 404 -9.04 3.16 18.29
CA LEU A 404 -8.95 4.63 18.21
C LEU A 404 -9.78 5.32 19.28
N ILE A 405 -10.97 4.80 19.61
CA ILE A 405 -11.77 5.30 20.75
C ILE A 405 -10.96 5.15 22.05
N ALA A 406 -10.40 3.96 22.30
CA ALA A 406 -9.58 3.72 23.47
C ALA A 406 -8.36 4.65 23.53
N ALA A 407 -7.66 4.82 22.40
CA ALA A 407 -6.55 5.77 22.29
C ALA A 407 -6.97 7.19 22.66
N ARG A 408 -8.10 7.67 22.10
CA ARG A 408 -8.61 9.02 22.28
C ARG A 408 -9.08 9.30 23.69
N VAL A 409 -9.88 8.39 24.27
CA VAL A 409 -10.57 8.59 25.54
C VAL A 409 -9.63 8.42 26.73
N PHE A 410 -8.80 7.36 26.72
CA PHE A 410 -8.02 6.99 27.90
C PHE A 410 -6.58 7.48 27.90
N PHE A 411 -5.96 7.68 26.73
CA PHE A 411 -4.50 7.84 26.67
C PHE A 411 -4.01 9.11 25.99
N PHE A 412 -4.73 9.64 24.99
CA PHE A 412 -4.24 10.71 24.14
C PHE A 412 -3.84 11.96 24.90
N LYS A 413 -4.68 12.45 25.83
CA LYS A 413 -4.40 13.66 26.59
C LYS A 413 -3.08 13.56 27.34
N ARG A 414 -2.88 12.45 28.08
CA ARG A 414 -1.66 12.18 28.86
C ARG A 414 -0.42 12.09 27.96
N ASP A 415 -0.51 11.37 26.84
CA ASP A 415 0.62 11.16 25.96
C ASP A 415 0.97 12.43 25.17
N TYR A 416 -0.02 13.27 24.86
CA TYR A 416 0.16 14.56 24.23
C TYR A 416 0.80 15.60 25.17
N GLU A 417 0.39 15.65 26.44
CA GLU A 417 0.98 16.54 27.45
C GLU A 417 2.46 16.19 27.68
N ARG A 418 2.80 14.92 27.77
CA ARG A 418 4.20 14.44 27.86
C ARG A 418 5.06 14.80 26.64
N MET A 419 4.48 15.27 25.55
CA MET A 419 5.22 15.75 24.38
C MET A 419 5.64 17.20 24.53
N LYS A 420 4.97 17.96 25.41
CA LYS A 420 5.26 19.38 25.63
C LYS A 420 6.33 19.59 26.71
N GLU A 421 6.54 18.57 27.56
CA GLU A 421 7.64 18.49 28.52
C GLU A 421 8.95 18.08 27.84
#